data_c3c06e91534d81bac1778f3c3c38eb95
#
_entry.id   c3c06e91534d81bac1778f3c3c38eb95
#
_cell.length_a   1.000
_cell.length_b   1.000
_cell.length_c   1.000
_cell.angle_alpha   90.00
_cell.angle_beta   90.00
_cell.angle_gamma   90.00
#
_symmetry.space_group_name_H-M   'P 1'
#
loop_
_entity.id
_entity.type
_entity.pdbx_description
1 polymer ?
#
loop_
_entity_poly.entity_id
_entity_poly.type
_entity_poly.pdbx_seq_one_letter_code
_entity_poly.pdbx_strand_id
1 'polypeptide(L)'
;VLDTTETYDFSPSQDSGEISYCHGIHGVMDMCNMLTRYHKSYAIATGHYPNSDVLDRAIGYIRAAVAATSVAGSTVGQIGQSFPGMGDFLISDEEISSRFGVKVVRTSAEELEALKSSVTDAEIQSEMAEDLADAIKLNQFSEDAHRLTVKNCLAVRRWLEKHQLDAFSVDFMDISSSMGLDCMPFMEACKAMARGI
;
A
#
# COMPACT_ATOMS: atom_id res chain seq x y z
N VAL A 1 19.78 0.36 13.93
CA VAL A 1 21.09 0.74 14.49
C VAL A 1 22.12 0.63 13.39
N LEU A 2 22.89 1.67 13.18
CA LEU A 2 23.94 1.75 12.16
C LEU A 2 25.29 1.89 12.84
N ASP A 3 26.22 1.03 12.48
CA ASP A 3 27.62 1.10 12.87
C ASP A 3 28.50 1.23 11.62
N THR A 4 29.25 2.32 11.52
CA THR A 4 30.12 2.65 10.38
C THR A 4 31.59 2.70 10.76
N THR A 5 31.99 2.02 11.83
CA THR A 5 33.38 1.95 12.29
C THR A 5 34.31 1.45 11.19
N GLU A 6 35.44 2.13 11.00
CA GLU A 6 36.44 1.84 9.97
C GLU A 6 37.45 0.78 10.44
N THR A 7 37.05 -0.40 10.78
CA THR A 7 38.02 -1.43 11.19
C THR A 7 37.80 -2.71 10.42
N TYR A 8 38.77 -3.07 9.58
CA TYR A 8 38.72 -4.27 8.73
C TYR A 8 39.70 -5.36 9.15
N ASP A 9 40.73 -5.02 9.90
CA ASP A 9 41.77 -5.96 10.34
C ASP A 9 42.18 -5.68 11.77
N PHE A 10 42.17 -6.71 12.59
CA PHE A 10 42.70 -6.73 13.95
C PHE A 10 43.97 -7.58 13.96
N SER A 11 45.07 -7.01 13.48
CA SER A 11 46.33 -7.75 13.56
C SER A 11 46.83 -7.87 15.00
N PRO A 12 47.59 -8.91 15.32
CA PRO A 12 48.21 -9.05 16.65
C PRO A 12 49.15 -7.91 17.04
N SER A 13 49.50 -7.05 16.09
CA SER A 13 50.38 -5.91 16.31
C SER A 13 49.65 -4.59 16.56
N GLN A 14 48.33 -4.55 16.53
CA GLN A 14 47.55 -3.36 16.86
C GLN A 14 47.70 -3.05 18.37
N ASP A 15 47.91 -1.75 18.66
CA ASP A 15 47.94 -1.34 20.06
C ASP A 15 46.52 -1.16 20.64
N SER A 16 46.43 -1.10 21.98
CA SER A 16 45.15 -0.93 22.66
C SER A 16 44.46 0.41 22.40
N GLY A 17 45.20 1.45 22.05
CA GLY A 17 44.68 2.76 21.71
C GLY A 17 43.90 2.74 20.39
N GLU A 18 44.41 2.02 19.40
CA GLU A 18 43.75 1.84 18.13
C GLU A 18 42.45 1.06 18.25
N ILE A 19 42.46 -0.03 19.04
CA ILE A 19 41.26 -0.79 19.36
C ILE A 19 40.24 0.08 20.09
N SER A 20 40.67 0.89 21.05
CA SER A 20 39.78 1.78 21.79
C SER A 20 39.18 2.91 20.91
N TYR A 21 39.94 3.39 19.94
CA TYR A 21 39.48 4.41 19.00
C TYR A 21 38.39 3.87 18.04
N CYS A 22 38.55 2.63 17.60
CA CYS A 22 37.62 1.98 16.68
C CYS A 22 36.51 1.16 17.39
N HIS A 23 36.02 1.63 18.53
CA HIS A 23 35.21 0.86 19.46
C HIS A 23 33.70 1.15 19.37
N GLY A 24 33.16 1.35 18.17
CA GLY A 24 31.74 1.59 17.93
C GLY A 24 30.81 0.47 18.47
N ILE A 25 31.32 -0.75 18.55
CA ILE A 25 30.55 -1.90 19.02
C ILE A 25 29.99 -1.74 20.43
N HIS A 26 30.67 -1.07 21.34
CA HIS A 26 30.17 -0.81 22.69
C HIS A 26 28.90 0.02 22.69
N GLY A 27 28.88 1.14 21.95
CA GLY A 27 27.69 1.96 21.81
C GLY A 27 26.54 1.21 21.12
N VAL A 28 26.85 0.35 20.14
CA VAL A 28 25.85 -0.51 19.48
C VAL A 28 25.25 -1.52 20.47
N MET A 29 26.09 -2.16 21.29
CA MET A 29 25.62 -3.12 22.30
C MET A 29 24.72 -2.46 23.33
N ASP A 30 25.12 -1.30 23.86
CA ASP A 30 24.33 -0.56 24.84
C ASP A 30 22.99 -0.11 24.26
N MET A 31 22.98 0.43 23.04
CA MET A 31 21.76 0.83 22.35
C MET A 31 20.84 -0.35 22.10
N CYS A 32 21.37 -1.47 21.61
CA CYS A 32 20.58 -2.69 21.36
C CYS A 32 20.00 -3.26 22.65
N ASN A 33 20.77 -3.27 23.74
CA ASN A 33 20.29 -3.69 25.05
C ASN A 33 19.15 -2.77 25.55
N MET A 34 19.29 -1.46 25.41
CA MET A 34 18.26 -0.50 25.76
C MET A 34 16.98 -0.74 24.93
N LEU A 35 17.09 -0.88 23.61
CA LEU A 35 15.95 -1.14 22.72
C LEU A 35 15.24 -2.46 23.10
N THR A 36 16.01 -3.51 23.40
CA THR A 36 15.47 -4.80 23.87
C THR A 36 14.69 -4.64 25.16
N ARG A 37 15.22 -3.92 26.15
CA ARG A 37 14.55 -3.66 27.44
C ARG A 37 13.26 -2.85 27.28
N TYR A 38 13.19 -1.97 26.28
CA TYR A 38 11.99 -1.20 25.96
C TYR A 38 11.07 -1.91 24.95
N HIS A 39 11.33 -3.18 24.65
CA HIS A 39 10.56 -3.99 23.68
C HIS A 39 10.42 -3.32 22.30
N LYS A 40 11.47 -2.62 21.87
CA LYS A 40 11.53 -2.02 20.52
C LYS A 40 12.26 -2.95 19.56
N SER A 41 11.59 -3.32 18.48
CA SER A 41 12.22 -4.06 17.40
C SER A 41 13.28 -3.19 16.71
N TYR A 42 14.39 -3.81 16.34
CA TYR A 42 15.45 -3.13 15.62
C TYR A 42 16.17 -4.07 14.66
N ALA A 43 16.84 -3.49 13.67
CA ALA A 43 17.79 -4.16 12.80
C ALA A 43 19.17 -3.54 13.00
N ILE A 44 20.21 -4.29 12.70
CA ILE A 44 21.60 -3.81 12.77
C ILE A 44 22.17 -3.83 11.35
N ALA A 45 22.76 -2.70 10.93
CA ALA A 45 23.56 -2.59 9.72
C ALA A 45 24.97 -2.16 10.12
N THR A 46 25.97 -2.97 9.80
CA THR A 46 27.38 -2.76 10.15
C THR A 46 28.22 -2.78 8.89
N GLY A 47 29.12 -1.83 8.78
CA GLY A 47 30.09 -1.70 7.68
C GLY A 47 30.55 -0.26 7.48
N HIS A 48 31.81 -0.07 7.07
CA HIS A 48 32.32 1.26 6.78
C HIS A 48 31.67 1.79 5.49
N TYR A 49 31.02 2.96 5.58
CA TYR A 49 30.14 3.46 4.53
C TYR A 49 30.80 3.65 3.15
N PRO A 50 32.10 4.02 3.00
CA PRO A 50 32.71 4.16 1.68
C PRO A 50 33.02 2.83 0.99
N ASN A 51 33.17 1.73 1.77
CA ASN A 51 33.70 0.45 1.27
C ASN A 51 32.74 -0.72 1.46
N SER A 52 31.47 -0.44 1.78
CA SER A 52 30.46 -1.49 2.00
C SER A 52 29.07 -1.02 1.56
N ASP A 53 28.13 -1.95 1.50
CA ASP A 53 26.72 -1.72 1.18
C ASP A 53 25.88 -1.29 2.40
N VAL A 54 26.53 -0.86 3.49
CA VAL A 54 25.83 -0.62 4.76
C VAL A 54 24.74 0.45 4.64
N LEU A 55 24.93 1.46 3.82
CA LEU A 55 23.93 2.51 3.62
C LEU A 55 22.73 1.98 2.84
N ASP A 56 22.95 1.16 1.82
CA ASP A 56 21.87 0.53 1.05
C ASP A 56 21.04 -0.41 1.93
N ARG A 57 21.69 -1.19 2.80
CA ARG A 57 21.00 -2.02 3.79
C ARG A 57 20.20 -1.19 4.79
N ALA A 58 20.79 -0.11 5.31
CA ALA A 58 20.08 0.78 6.23
C ALA A 58 18.86 1.44 5.56
N ILE A 59 19.00 1.92 4.31
CA ILE A 59 17.89 2.44 3.52
C ILE A 59 16.82 1.35 3.28
N GLY A 60 17.22 0.12 2.99
CA GLY A 60 16.32 -1.01 2.86
C GLY A 60 15.47 -1.24 4.11
N TYR A 61 16.07 -1.23 5.30
CA TYR A 61 15.35 -1.35 6.57
C TYR A 61 14.41 -0.17 6.84
N ILE A 62 14.82 1.06 6.51
CA ILE A 62 13.97 2.25 6.65
C ILE A 62 12.76 2.13 5.73
N ARG A 63 12.95 1.77 4.46
CA ARG A 63 11.86 1.57 3.50
C ARG A 63 10.88 0.49 3.96
N ALA A 64 11.40 -0.63 4.48
CA ALA A 64 10.55 -1.70 5.03
C ALA A 64 9.74 -1.22 6.24
N ALA A 65 10.33 -0.44 7.13
CA ALA A 65 9.62 0.11 8.29
C ALA A 65 8.54 1.11 7.87
N VAL A 66 8.83 1.98 6.90
CA VAL A 66 7.85 2.93 6.34
C VAL A 66 6.68 2.17 5.70
N ALA A 67 6.98 1.17 4.86
CA ALA A 67 5.95 0.35 4.21
C ALA A 67 5.06 -0.38 5.24
N ALA A 68 5.67 -1.00 6.25
CA ALA A 68 4.93 -1.69 7.30
C ALA A 68 4.02 -0.73 8.09
N THR A 69 4.51 0.48 8.40
CA THR A 69 3.71 1.50 9.09
C THR A 69 2.55 2.01 8.22
N SER A 70 2.80 2.22 6.93
CA SER A 70 1.75 2.64 6.00
C SER A 70 0.65 1.59 5.86
N VAL A 71 1.04 0.31 5.74
CA VAL A 71 0.06 -0.79 5.70
C VAL A 71 -0.74 -0.87 7.00
N ALA A 72 -0.08 -0.78 8.15
CA ALA A 72 -0.75 -0.87 9.45
C ALA A 72 -1.75 0.28 9.74
N GLY A 73 -1.66 1.38 9.02
CA GLY A 73 -2.60 2.51 9.14
C GLY A 73 -3.67 2.56 8.07
N SER A 74 -3.62 1.66 7.08
CA SER A 74 -4.45 1.75 5.88
C SER A 74 -5.89 1.31 6.11
N THR A 75 -6.79 1.89 5.31
CA THR A 75 -8.19 1.50 5.20
C THR A 75 -8.44 0.96 3.79
N VAL A 76 -8.89 -0.29 3.71
CA VAL A 76 -9.11 -1.00 2.44
C VAL A 76 -10.60 -1.21 2.21
N GLY A 77 -11.06 -0.86 1.02
CA GLY A 77 -12.43 -1.07 0.60
C GLY A 77 -12.64 -2.47 -0.02
N GLN A 78 -13.77 -3.08 0.28
CA GLN A 78 -14.21 -4.31 -0.38
C GLN A 78 -15.60 -4.12 -1.00
N ILE A 79 -15.68 -4.34 -2.31
CA ILE A 79 -16.92 -4.39 -3.07
C ILE A 79 -17.23 -5.87 -3.36
N GLY A 80 -18.38 -6.35 -2.90
CA GLY A 80 -18.76 -7.76 -3.00
C GLY A 80 -18.25 -8.61 -1.84
N GLN A 81 -18.20 -9.92 -2.06
CA GLN A 81 -17.84 -10.93 -1.05
C GLN A 81 -16.52 -11.63 -1.44
N SER A 82 -15.96 -12.37 -0.50
CA SER A 82 -14.89 -13.31 -0.80
C SER A 82 -15.41 -14.52 -1.54
N PHE A 83 -14.61 -15.14 -2.40
CA PHE A 83 -15.01 -16.33 -3.15
C PHE A 83 -15.44 -17.48 -2.23
N PRO A 84 -16.64 -18.03 -2.39
CA PRO A 84 -17.04 -19.22 -1.65
C PRO A 84 -16.25 -20.44 -2.12
N GLY A 85 -15.86 -21.28 -1.19
CA GLY A 85 -15.16 -22.54 -1.47
C GLY A 85 -13.64 -22.44 -1.63
N MET A 86 -13.05 -21.23 -1.54
CA MET A 86 -11.61 -21.03 -1.50
C MET A 86 -11.23 -20.59 -0.09
N GLY A 87 -10.69 -21.53 0.70
CA GLY A 87 -10.46 -21.34 2.14
C GLY A 87 -9.40 -20.27 2.48
N ASP A 88 -8.50 -19.98 1.55
CA ASP A 88 -7.47 -18.95 1.67
C ASP A 88 -8.01 -17.51 1.49
N PHE A 89 -9.25 -17.35 1.01
CA PHE A 89 -9.90 -16.04 0.90
C PHE A 89 -10.85 -15.72 2.07
N LEU A 90 -11.12 -16.69 2.94
CA LEU A 90 -12.00 -16.52 4.08
C LEU A 90 -11.24 -16.13 5.33
N ILE A 91 -10.73 -14.91 5.35
CA ILE A 91 -10.05 -14.31 6.50
C ILE A 91 -10.98 -13.28 7.12
N SER A 92 -11.12 -13.29 8.45
CA SER A 92 -11.97 -12.31 9.14
C SER A 92 -11.32 -10.93 9.18
N ASP A 93 -12.14 -9.89 9.27
CA ASP A 93 -11.67 -8.51 9.40
C ASP A 93 -10.86 -8.32 10.69
N GLU A 94 -11.25 -9.03 11.76
CA GLU A 94 -10.54 -9.03 13.04
C GLU A 94 -9.13 -9.61 12.90
N GLU A 95 -8.99 -10.67 12.11
CA GLU A 95 -7.67 -11.27 11.87
C GLU A 95 -6.80 -10.35 11.01
N ILE A 96 -7.34 -9.77 9.95
CA ILE A 96 -6.63 -8.78 9.11
C ILE A 96 -6.20 -7.58 9.98
N SER A 97 -7.11 -7.05 10.77
CA SER A 97 -6.83 -5.90 11.64
C SER A 97 -5.80 -6.22 12.71
N SER A 98 -5.90 -7.38 13.36
CA SER A 98 -4.97 -7.76 14.43
C SER A 98 -3.56 -8.07 13.94
N ARG A 99 -3.41 -8.64 12.73
CA ARG A 99 -2.11 -9.01 12.16
C ARG A 99 -1.42 -7.86 11.42
N PHE A 100 -2.20 -7.06 10.68
CA PHE A 100 -1.66 -6.05 9.77
C PHE A 100 -2.02 -4.62 10.15
N GLY A 101 -2.93 -4.43 11.11
CA GLY A 101 -3.44 -3.11 11.47
C GLY A 101 -4.34 -2.47 10.39
N VAL A 102 -4.75 -3.23 9.39
CA VAL A 102 -5.59 -2.77 8.28
C VAL A 102 -7.06 -2.76 8.69
N LYS A 103 -7.77 -1.69 8.35
CA LYS A 103 -9.22 -1.58 8.50
C LYS A 103 -9.89 -1.95 7.19
N VAL A 104 -10.88 -2.84 7.24
CA VAL A 104 -11.72 -3.18 6.06
C VAL A 104 -13.03 -2.42 6.12
N VAL A 105 -13.41 -1.79 5.01
CA VAL A 105 -14.69 -1.10 4.80
C VAL A 105 -15.42 -1.78 3.65
N ARG A 106 -16.62 -2.29 3.93
CA ARG A 106 -17.47 -2.88 2.90
C ARG A 106 -18.52 -1.88 2.45
N THR A 107 -18.81 -1.86 1.15
CA THR A 107 -19.93 -1.09 0.62
C THR A 107 -21.20 -1.92 0.56
N SER A 108 -22.35 -1.26 0.51
CA SER A 108 -23.62 -1.86 0.14
C SER A 108 -24.04 -1.47 -1.27
N ALA A 109 -24.94 -2.26 -1.85
CA ALA A 109 -25.51 -1.97 -3.17
C ALA A 109 -26.24 -0.62 -3.16
N GLU A 110 -26.97 -0.32 -2.09
CA GLU A 110 -27.70 0.95 -1.93
C GLU A 110 -26.75 2.14 -1.90
N GLU A 111 -25.60 2.01 -1.25
CA GLU A 111 -24.60 3.08 -1.21
C GLU A 111 -24.00 3.34 -2.59
N LEU A 112 -23.58 2.30 -3.30
CA LEU A 112 -23.03 2.45 -4.65
C LEU A 112 -24.07 2.99 -5.63
N GLU A 113 -25.31 2.51 -5.57
CA GLU A 113 -26.40 3.00 -6.41
C GLU A 113 -26.71 4.48 -6.14
N ALA A 114 -26.71 4.89 -4.87
CA ALA A 114 -26.92 6.29 -4.51
C ALA A 114 -25.77 7.18 -5.03
N LEU A 115 -24.51 6.73 -4.90
CA LEU A 115 -23.35 7.43 -5.43
C LEU A 115 -23.39 7.50 -6.96
N LYS A 116 -23.72 6.39 -7.64
CA LYS A 116 -23.90 6.31 -9.08
C LYS A 116 -24.99 7.27 -9.57
N SER A 117 -26.11 7.31 -8.88
CA SER A 117 -27.25 8.20 -9.21
C SER A 117 -26.90 9.68 -8.99
N SER A 118 -25.94 10.00 -8.15
CA SER A 118 -25.47 11.37 -7.94
C SER A 118 -24.52 11.88 -9.02
N VAL A 119 -23.98 10.99 -9.88
CA VAL A 119 -23.07 11.38 -10.97
C VAL A 119 -23.84 12.12 -12.06
N THR A 120 -23.40 13.31 -12.38
CA THR A 120 -24.03 14.17 -13.39
C THR A 120 -23.53 13.88 -14.80
N ASP A 121 -24.34 14.23 -15.80
CA ASP A 121 -23.94 14.10 -17.19
C ASP A 121 -22.71 14.95 -17.55
N ALA A 122 -22.56 16.12 -16.92
CA ALA A 122 -21.39 16.96 -17.13
C ALA A 122 -20.09 16.32 -16.65
N GLU A 123 -20.13 15.65 -15.50
CA GLU A 123 -18.98 14.91 -14.98
C GLU A 123 -18.61 13.73 -15.87
N ILE A 124 -19.61 12.99 -16.34
CA ILE A 124 -19.40 11.88 -17.28
C ILE A 124 -18.74 12.38 -18.56
N GLN A 125 -19.23 13.48 -19.15
CA GLN A 125 -18.64 14.04 -20.36
C GLN A 125 -17.22 14.54 -20.16
N SER A 126 -16.94 15.18 -19.02
CA SER A 126 -15.59 15.62 -18.66
C SER A 126 -14.62 14.46 -18.55
N GLU A 127 -14.99 13.41 -17.81
CA GLU A 127 -14.16 12.22 -17.63
C GLU A 127 -13.94 11.46 -18.94
N MET A 128 -14.97 11.33 -19.78
CA MET A 128 -14.85 10.74 -21.12
C MET A 128 -13.89 11.53 -22.01
N ALA A 129 -13.89 12.86 -21.93
CA ALA A 129 -12.96 13.70 -22.66
C ALA A 129 -11.51 13.53 -22.19
N GLU A 130 -11.29 13.39 -20.88
CA GLU A 130 -9.98 13.10 -20.30
C GLU A 130 -9.45 11.73 -20.76
N ASP A 131 -10.29 10.70 -20.74
CA ASP A 131 -9.95 9.36 -21.23
C ASP A 131 -9.46 9.35 -22.67
N LEU A 132 -10.08 10.18 -23.53
CA LEU A 132 -9.70 10.31 -24.94
C LEU A 132 -8.41 11.13 -25.12
N ALA A 133 -8.17 12.12 -24.24
CA ALA A 133 -6.98 12.96 -24.29
C ALA A 133 -5.72 12.21 -23.87
N ASP A 134 -5.83 11.29 -22.92
CA ASP A 134 -4.72 10.46 -22.42
C ASP A 134 -4.31 9.32 -23.37
N ALA A 135 -4.74 9.40 -24.64
CA ALA A 135 -4.41 8.45 -25.70
C ALA A 135 -4.90 7.01 -25.44
N ILE A 136 -5.94 6.83 -24.65
CA ILE A 136 -6.67 5.57 -24.60
C ILE A 136 -7.36 5.41 -25.96
N LYS A 137 -6.76 4.62 -26.84
CA LYS A 137 -7.39 4.25 -28.12
C LYS A 137 -8.56 3.33 -27.82
N LEU A 138 -9.75 3.90 -27.72
CA LEU A 138 -11.00 3.14 -27.61
C LEU A 138 -11.33 2.52 -28.99
N ASN A 139 -10.60 1.47 -29.37
CA ASN A 139 -10.94 0.70 -30.55
C ASN A 139 -12.10 -0.23 -30.19
N GLN A 140 -13.23 -0.10 -30.87
CA GLN A 140 -14.41 -0.97 -30.76
C GLN A 140 -15.32 -0.75 -29.53
N PHE A 141 -15.21 0.37 -28.82
CA PHE A 141 -16.19 0.75 -27.80
C PHE A 141 -17.30 1.60 -28.42
N SER A 142 -18.55 1.34 -28.04
CA SER A 142 -19.61 2.30 -28.26
C SER A 142 -19.53 3.43 -27.25
N GLU A 143 -19.98 4.62 -27.65
CA GLU A 143 -20.07 5.76 -26.74
C GLU A 143 -20.94 5.44 -25.51
N ASP A 144 -22.03 4.70 -25.69
CA ASP A 144 -22.91 4.28 -24.59
C ASP A 144 -22.20 3.38 -23.60
N ALA A 145 -21.37 2.43 -24.07
CA ALA A 145 -20.58 1.56 -23.20
C ALA A 145 -19.53 2.35 -22.42
N HIS A 146 -18.87 3.33 -23.07
CA HIS A 146 -17.92 4.21 -22.39
C HIS A 146 -18.62 5.04 -21.30
N ARG A 147 -19.74 5.65 -21.64
CA ARG A 147 -20.56 6.43 -20.72
C ARG A 147 -21.01 5.62 -19.51
N LEU A 148 -21.48 4.39 -19.71
CA LEU A 148 -21.88 3.47 -18.66
C LEU A 148 -20.67 3.14 -17.74
N THR A 149 -19.54 2.81 -18.34
CA THR A 149 -18.31 2.49 -17.61
C THR A 149 -17.84 3.67 -16.75
N VAL A 150 -17.77 4.88 -17.35
CA VAL A 150 -17.36 6.10 -16.64
C VAL A 150 -18.29 6.40 -15.46
N LYS A 151 -19.60 6.26 -15.65
CA LYS A 151 -20.56 6.48 -14.56
C LYS A 151 -20.34 5.56 -13.37
N ASN A 152 -20.06 4.27 -13.61
CA ASN A 152 -19.75 3.30 -12.56
C ASN A 152 -18.38 3.61 -11.91
N CYS A 153 -17.39 3.98 -12.70
CA CYS A 153 -16.06 4.36 -12.20
C CYS A 153 -16.13 5.58 -11.28
N LEU A 154 -16.87 6.61 -11.66
CA LEU A 154 -17.07 7.81 -10.84
C LEU A 154 -17.81 7.50 -9.52
N ALA A 155 -18.75 6.54 -9.53
CA ALA A 155 -19.41 6.09 -8.30
C ALA A 155 -18.40 5.44 -7.33
N VAL A 156 -17.53 4.57 -7.85
CA VAL A 156 -16.47 3.94 -7.04
C VAL A 156 -15.48 4.99 -6.54
N ARG A 157 -15.05 5.93 -7.37
CA ARG A 157 -14.16 7.04 -6.97
C ARG A 157 -14.76 7.82 -5.79
N ARG A 158 -16.04 8.19 -5.86
CA ARG A 158 -16.73 8.86 -4.76
C ARG A 158 -16.81 8.04 -3.49
N TRP A 159 -16.94 6.72 -3.63
CA TRP A 159 -16.90 5.82 -2.48
C TRP A 159 -15.52 5.78 -1.85
N LEU A 160 -14.45 5.69 -2.63
CA LEU A 160 -13.06 5.76 -2.16
C LEU A 160 -12.80 7.06 -1.40
N GLU A 161 -13.20 8.19 -1.98
CA GLU A 161 -13.03 9.52 -1.38
C GLU A 161 -13.85 9.69 -0.10
N LYS A 162 -15.13 9.30 -0.12
CA LYS A 162 -16.04 9.40 1.04
C LYS A 162 -15.51 8.67 2.26
N HIS A 163 -14.95 7.50 2.07
CA HIS A 163 -14.43 6.64 3.14
C HIS A 163 -12.92 6.79 3.35
N GLN A 164 -12.25 7.66 2.58
CA GLN A 164 -10.80 7.87 2.64
C GLN A 164 -10.03 6.55 2.52
N LEU A 165 -10.35 5.76 1.50
CA LEU A 165 -9.75 4.45 1.29
C LEU A 165 -8.38 4.57 0.61
N ASP A 166 -7.42 3.81 1.11
CA ASP A 166 -6.05 3.74 0.58
C ASP A 166 -5.91 2.68 -0.53
N ALA A 167 -6.85 1.74 -0.59
CA ALA A 167 -6.94 0.70 -1.60
C ALA A 167 -8.34 0.11 -1.67
N PHE A 168 -8.64 -0.64 -2.72
CA PHE A 168 -9.88 -1.41 -2.79
C PHE A 168 -9.73 -2.72 -3.56
N SER A 169 -10.65 -3.64 -3.29
CA SER A 169 -10.81 -4.92 -3.99
C SER A 169 -12.25 -5.09 -4.44
N VAL A 170 -12.44 -5.81 -5.53
CA VAL A 170 -13.77 -6.07 -6.12
C VAL A 170 -13.91 -7.56 -6.38
N ASP A 171 -15.02 -8.14 -5.94
CA ASP A 171 -15.42 -9.48 -6.35
C ASP A 171 -15.95 -9.44 -7.79
N PHE A 172 -15.17 -9.95 -8.73
CA PHE A 172 -15.55 -9.94 -10.15
C PHE A 172 -16.63 -10.96 -10.52
N MET A 173 -16.94 -11.91 -9.64
CA MET A 173 -17.99 -12.91 -9.87
C MET A 173 -19.39 -12.41 -9.53
N ASP A 174 -19.47 -11.39 -8.69
CA ASP A 174 -20.74 -10.86 -8.17
C ASP A 174 -21.08 -9.46 -8.67
N ILE A 175 -20.42 -9.01 -9.75
CA ILE A 175 -20.76 -7.72 -10.35
C ILE A 175 -22.06 -7.83 -11.10
N SER A 176 -23.09 -7.23 -10.51
CA SER A 176 -24.44 -7.13 -11.07
C SER A 176 -25.12 -5.87 -10.53
N SER A 177 -26.28 -5.57 -11.05
CA SER A 177 -27.13 -4.49 -10.53
C SER A 177 -27.49 -4.67 -9.07
N SER A 178 -27.46 -5.93 -8.56
CA SER A 178 -27.65 -6.24 -7.14
C SER A 178 -26.51 -5.72 -6.25
N MET A 179 -25.35 -5.44 -6.81
CA MET A 179 -24.20 -4.80 -6.14
C MET A 179 -24.13 -3.29 -6.35
N GLY A 180 -25.11 -2.70 -7.03
CA GLY A 180 -25.14 -1.27 -7.36
C GLY A 180 -24.21 -0.86 -8.50
N LEU A 181 -23.54 -1.81 -9.17
CA LEU A 181 -22.68 -1.59 -10.33
C LEU A 181 -23.20 -2.37 -11.54
N ASP A 182 -23.12 -1.75 -12.72
CA ASP A 182 -23.55 -2.34 -13.98
C ASP A 182 -22.40 -2.99 -14.76
N CYS A 183 -21.14 -2.68 -14.38
CA CYS A 183 -19.94 -3.23 -14.97
C CYS A 183 -18.76 -3.18 -13.98
N MET A 184 -17.69 -3.93 -14.28
CA MET A 184 -16.45 -3.90 -13.52
C MET A 184 -15.78 -2.53 -13.59
N PRO A 185 -15.38 -1.94 -12.46
CA PRO A 185 -14.75 -0.62 -12.41
C PRO A 185 -13.23 -0.68 -12.72
N PHE A 186 -12.82 -1.46 -13.73
CA PHE A 186 -11.39 -1.64 -14.04
C PHE A 186 -10.70 -0.34 -14.44
N MET A 187 -11.40 0.56 -15.14
CA MET A 187 -10.81 1.86 -15.49
C MET A 187 -10.51 2.69 -14.24
N GLU A 188 -11.43 2.70 -13.26
CA GLU A 188 -11.16 3.38 -11.99
C GLU A 188 -10.02 2.72 -11.22
N ALA A 189 -9.94 1.39 -11.21
CA ALA A 189 -8.82 0.69 -10.60
C ALA A 189 -7.48 1.12 -11.21
N CYS A 190 -7.38 1.20 -12.55
CA CYS A 190 -6.19 1.71 -13.24
C CYS A 190 -5.87 3.16 -12.87
N LYS A 191 -6.89 4.03 -12.87
CA LYS A 191 -6.73 5.45 -12.53
C LYS A 191 -6.36 5.65 -11.05
N ALA A 192 -6.96 4.88 -10.15
CA ALA A 192 -6.64 4.89 -8.72
C ALA A 192 -5.18 4.48 -8.50
N MET A 193 -4.72 3.38 -9.10
CA MET A 193 -3.32 2.95 -9.04
C MET A 193 -2.36 4.02 -9.59
N ALA A 194 -2.71 4.71 -10.67
CA ALA A 194 -1.91 5.81 -11.22
C ALA A 194 -1.82 7.00 -10.26
N ARG A 195 -2.85 7.23 -9.43
CA ARG A 195 -2.85 8.25 -8.36
C ARG A 195 -2.18 7.79 -7.08
N GLY A 196 -1.81 6.52 -6.95
CA GLY A 196 -1.17 5.95 -5.76
C GLY A 196 -2.15 5.43 -4.70
N ILE A 197 -3.35 5.02 -5.13
CA ILE A 197 -4.39 4.41 -4.29
C ILE A 197 -4.47 2.91 -4.56
#